data_67d59d6ae4d70ff9c124e135743967c5
#
_entry.id   67d59d6ae4d70ff9c124e135743967c5
#
_cell.length_a   1.000
_cell.length_b   1.000
_cell.length_c   1.000
_cell.angle_alpha   90.00
_cell.angle_beta   90.00
_cell.angle_gamma   90.00
#
_symmetry.space_group_name_H-M   'P 1'
#
loop_
_entity.id
_entity.type
_entity.pdbx_description
1 polymer ?
#
loop_
_entity_poly.entity_id
_entity_poly.type
_entity_poly.pdbx_seq_one_letter_code
_entity_poly.pdbx_strand_id
1 'polypeptide(L)'
;MNIGEVIDKLTITQSAVQEFYNDGYGQAEFKVKSTDLFTDDVIKYFNEEINSGKSLGWVKTEDRFRVRASELTILTGVSGHGKSMWLSQVILSLMRQNTKCLIASLEMRPVLTIGRMINQTLGSPEPTDDYIRKFCERAKDKLY
;
A
#
# COMPACT_ATOMS: atom_id res chain seq x y z
N MET A 1 -13.55 -35.48 -18.08
CA MET A 1 -12.35 -34.94 -17.40
C MET A 1 -12.48 -35.31 -15.94
N ASN A 2 -11.60 -36.17 -15.46
CA ASN A 2 -11.68 -36.73 -14.09
C ASN A 2 -11.17 -35.70 -13.09
N ILE A 3 -11.93 -35.47 -12.00
CA ILE A 3 -11.59 -34.51 -10.95
C ILE A 3 -10.19 -34.81 -10.36
N GLY A 4 -9.78 -36.07 -10.29
CA GLY A 4 -8.44 -36.49 -9.87
C GLY A 4 -7.31 -35.88 -10.73
N GLU A 5 -7.46 -35.88 -12.06
CA GLU A 5 -6.46 -35.32 -13.00
C GLU A 5 -6.34 -33.78 -12.87
N VAL A 6 -7.40 -33.11 -12.42
CA VAL A 6 -7.38 -31.65 -12.19
C VAL A 6 -6.68 -31.33 -10.86
N ILE A 7 -6.89 -32.15 -9.84
CA ILE A 7 -6.24 -31.98 -8.53
C ILE A 7 -4.73 -32.25 -8.65
N ASP A 8 -4.32 -33.29 -9.37
CA ASP A 8 -2.89 -33.58 -9.61
C ASP A 8 -2.17 -32.46 -10.39
N LYS A 9 -2.86 -31.74 -11.29
CA LYS A 9 -2.32 -30.58 -11.99
C LYS A 9 -2.25 -29.30 -11.14
N LEU A 10 -3.04 -29.23 -10.07
CA LEU A 10 -3.07 -28.10 -9.14
C LEU A 10 -2.19 -28.31 -7.90
N THR A 11 -1.72 -29.54 -7.68
CA THR A 11 -0.83 -29.84 -6.56
C THR A 11 0.56 -29.34 -6.87
N ILE A 12 0.95 -28.26 -6.21
CA ILE A 12 2.34 -27.76 -6.27
C ILE A 12 3.23 -28.83 -5.63
N THR A 13 4.00 -29.52 -6.45
CA THR A 13 4.94 -30.55 -5.96
C THR A 13 6.12 -29.88 -5.23
N GLN A 14 6.71 -30.59 -4.27
CA GLN A 14 7.93 -30.10 -3.60
C GLN A 14 9.06 -29.77 -4.58
N SER A 15 9.16 -30.48 -5.70
CA SER A 15 10.11 -30.20 -6.76
C SER A 15 9.85 -28.86 -7.46
N ALA A 16 8.58 -28.53 -7.75
CA ALA A 16 8.20 -27.26 -8.36
C ALA A 16 8.44 -26.07 -7.40
N VAL A 17 8.24 -26.28 -6.11
CA VAL A 17 8.59 -25.30 -5.08
C VAL A 17 10.10 -25.09 -5.03
N GLN A 18 10.89 -26.18 -5.08
CA GLN A 18 12.34 -26.12 -5.07
C GLN A 18 12.92 -25.45 -6.33
N GLU A 19 12.32 -25.70 -7.48
CA GLU A 19 12.69 -25.09 -8.76
C GLU A 19 12.39 -23.58 -8.76
N PHE A 20 11.24 -23.16 -8.23
CA PHE A 20 10.89 -21.75 -8.05
C PHE A 20 11.88 -21.00 -7.12
N TYR A 21 12.37 -21.66 -6.08
CA TYR A 21 13.39 -21.10 -5.19
C TYR A 21 14.79 -21.07 -5.81
N ASN A 22 15.10 -22.00 -6.72
CA ASN A 22 16.40 -22.04 -7.39
C ASN A 22 16.50 -21.05 -8.57
N ASP A 23 15.37 -20.66 -9.18
CA ASP A 23 15.31 -19.81 -10.39
C ASP A 23 15.43 -18.30 -10.16
N GLY A 24 15.84 -17.85 -8.98
CA GLY A 24 16.22 -16.44 -8.86
C GLY A 24 15.80 -15.68 -7.62
N TYR A 25 15.06 -16.27 -6.75
CA TYR A 25 14.89 -15.72 -5.40
C TYR A 25 15.95 -16.37 -4.52
N GLY A 26 17.09 -15.72 -4.41
CA GLY A 26 18.29 -16.20 -3.73
C GLY A 26 17.97 -17.01 -2.49
N GLN A 27 18.79 -17.98 -2.19
CA GLN A 27 18.69 -18.95 -1.10
C GLN A 27 18.25 -18.27 0.22
N ALA A 28 16.95 -18.08 0.39
CA ALA A 28 16.40 -17.81 1.70
C ALA A 28 16.52 -19.14 2.46
N GLU A 29 17.63 -19.34 3.17
CA GLU A 29 17.75 -20.43 4.14
C GLU A 29 16.58 -20.27 5.14
N PHE A 30 15.54 -21.06 4.96
CA PHE A 30 14.49 -21.18 5.95
C PHE A 30 15.04 -21.92 7.17
N LYS A 31 15.77 -21.18 8.00
CA LYS A 31 16.19 -21.68 9.30
C LYS A 31 15.06 -21.40 10.30
N VAL A 32 14.59 -22.45 10.95
CA VAL A 32 13.81 -22.31 12.17
C VAL A 32 14.67 -21.52 13.16
N LYS A 33 14.24 -20.32 13.50
CA LYS A 33 14.95 -19.43 14.41
C LYS A 33 14.39 -19.63 15.83
N SER A 34 15.27 -19.71 16.81
CA SER A 34 14.88 -19.74 18.22
C SER A 34 14.39 -18.35 18.67
N THR A 35 13.49 -18.33 19.65
CA THR A 35 12.83 -17.10 20.16
C THR A 35 13.84 -16.09 20.73
N ASP A 36 14.94 -16.58 21.29
CA ASP A 36 16.01 -15.74 21.85
C ASP A 36 16.65 -14.79 20.81
N LEU A 37 16.70 -15.22 19.53
CA LEU A 37 17.22 -14.38 18.44
C LEU A 37 16.34 -13.14 18.14
N PHE A 38 15.12 -13.12 18.61
CA PHE A 38 14.18 -12.00 18.43
C PHE A 38 14.05 -11.09 19.67
N THR A 39 14.81 -11.37 20.73
CA THR A 39 14.68 -10.65 22.01
C THR A 39 14.81 -9.14 21.84
N ASP A 40 15.85 -8.68 21.15
CA ASP A 40 16.10 -7.24 20.93
C ASP A 40 15.01 -6.60 20.04
N ASP A 41 14.56 -7.32 19.00
CA ASP A 41 13.49 -6.86 18.14
C ASP A 41 12.15 -6.75 18.90
N VAL A 42 11.86 -7.69 19.78
CA VAL A 42 10.67 -7.67 20.64
C VAL A 42 10.75 -6.54 21.65
N ILE A 43 11.90 -6.32 22.30
CA ILE A 43 12.11 -5.19 23.22
C ILE A 43 11.89 -3.87 22.47
N LYS A 44 12.46 -3.73 21.27
CA LYS A 44 12.27 -2.56 20.43
C LYS A 44 10.80 -2.35 20.07
N TYR A 45 10.10 -3.40 19.68
CA TYR A 45 8.67 -3.36 19.35
C TYR A 45 7.82 -2.83 20.52
N PHE A 46 8.08 -3.28 21.75
CA PHE A 46 7.34 -2.81 22.94
C PHE A 46 7.75 -1.40 23.42
N ASN A 47 8.96 -0.95 23.06
CA ASN A 47 9.44 0.39 23.39
C ASN A 47 9.14 1.43 22.30
N GLU A 48 8.83 1.00 21.06
CA GLU A 48 8.34 1.91 20.02
C GLU A 48 6.95 2.41 20.43
N GLU A 49 6.77 3.73 20.40
CA GLU A 49 5.46 4.33 20.69
C GLU A 49 4.39 3.73 19.76
N ILE A 50 3.27 3.30 20.34
CA ILE A 50 2.08 2.77 19.64
C ILE A 50 1.59 3.74 18.54
N ASN A 51 1.99 5.01 18.64
CA ASN A 51 1.73 6.08 17.67
C ASN A 51 2.71 6.16 16.50
N SER A 52 3.69 5.26 16.37
CA SER A 52 4.54 5.23 15.19
C SER A 52 3.67 4.97 13.96
N GLY A 53 3.78 5.82 12.93
CA GLY A 53 2.98 5.71 11.71
C GLY A 53 2.44 7.06 11.26
N LYS A 54 1.90 7.08 10.04
CA LYS A 54 1.39 8.29 9.39
C LYS A 54 -0.12 8.43 9.58
N SER A 55 -0.56 9.66 9.80
CA SER A 55 -1.97 9.99 9.94
C SER A 55 -2.73 9.81 8.61
N LEU A 56 -3.99 9.38 8.71
CA LEU A 56 -4.92 9.41 7.59
C LEU A 56 -5.36 10.83 7.20
N GLY A 57 -5.14 11.83 8.07
CA GLY A 57 -5.48 13.23 7.85
C GLY A 57 -6.87 13.64 8.35
N TRP A 58 -7.55 12.81 9.11
CA TRP A 58 -8.82 13.16 9.79
C TRP A 58 -8.66 13.12 11.30
N VAL A 59 -9.03 14.21 11.96
CA VAL A 59 -8.92 14.36 13.43
C VAL A 59 -9.52 13.17 14.19
N LYS A 60 -10.66 12.65 13.74
CA LYS A 60 -11.35 11.52 14.39
C LYS A 60 -10.57 10.20 14.31
N THR A 61 -9.57 10.11 13.45
CA THR A 61 -8.76 8.89 13.26
C THR A 61 -7.37 8.99 13.89
N GLU A 62 -6.95 10.16 14.35
CA GLU A 62 -5.58 10.42 14.82
C GLU A 62 -5.13 9.46 15.94
N ASP A 63 -6.01 9.18 16.90
CA ASP A 63 -5.71 8.31 18.04
C ASP A 63 -6.12 6.85 17.83
N ARG A 64 -6.67 6.50 16.66
CA ARG A 64 -7.29 5.19 16.46
C ARG A 64 -6.69 4.41 15.30
N PHE A 65 -6.21 5.09 14.29
CA PHE A 65 -5.73 4.45 13.09
C PHE A 65 -4.58 5.22 12.44
N ARG A 66 -3.47 4.53 12.18
CA ARG A 66 -2.30 5.06 11.48
C ARG A 66 -1.83 4.08 10.42
N VAL A 67 -1.23 4.60 9.36
CA VAL A 67 -0.59 3.81 8.31
C VAL A 67 0.86 3.59 8.70
N ARG A 68 1.27 2.33 8.80
CA ARG A 68 2.64 1.93 9.18
C ARG A 68 3.33 1.18 8.05
N ALA A 69 4.66 1.16 8.09
CA ALA A 69 5.44 0.33 7.20
C ALA A 69 5.15 -1.16 7.45
N SER A 70 5.24 -1.97 6.40
CA SER A 70 5.02 -3.42 6.43
C SER A 70 3.61 -3.88 6.84
N GLU A 71 2.62 -2.98 6.87
CA GLU A 71 1.22 -3.31 7.12
C GLU A 71 0.42 -3.37 5.81
N LEU A 72 -0.47 -4.35 5.70
CA LEU A 72 -1.45 -4.46 4.63
C LEU A 72 -2.81 -3.96 5.12
N THR A 73 -3.35 -2.95 4.45
CA THR A 73 -4.71 -2.45 4.70
C THR A 73 -5.61 -2.77 3.52
N ILE A 74 -6.74 -3.42 3.76
CA ILE A 74 -7.72 -3.76 2.73
C ILE A 74 -8.98 -2.92 2.94
N LEU A 75 -9.30 -2.08 1.93
CA LEU A 75 -10.53 -1.29 1.89
C LEU A 75 -11.57 -1.97 1.00
N THR A 76 -12.67 -2.42 1.59
CA THR A 76 -13.77 -3.07 0.87
C THR A 76 -15.03 -2.22 0.91
N GLY A 77 -15.96 -2.50 0.00
CA GLY A 77 -17.26 -1.83 -0.05
C GLY A 77 -17.89 -1.91 -1.44
N VAL A 78 -19.16 -1.56 -1.52
CA VAL A 78 -19.96 -1.56 -2.75
C VAL A 78 -19.35 -0.62 -3.80
N SER A 79 -19.48 -0.98 -5.08
CA SER A 79 -19.04 -0.13 -6.19
C SER A 79 -19.76 1.23 -6.16
N GLY A 80 -19.04 2.29 -6.52
CA GLY A 80 -19.60 3.67 -6.53
C GLY A 80 -19.60 4.38 -5.17
N HIS A 81 -19.34 3.71 -4.05
CA HIS A 81 -19.39 4.31 -2.70
C HIS A 81 -18.12 5.10 -2.29
N GLY A 82 -17.34 5.57 -3.25
CA GLY A 82 -16.25 6.50 -3.00
C GLY A 82 -14.95 5.92 -2.47
N LYS A 83 -14.73 4.58 -2.53
CA LYS A 83 -13.49 3.95 -2.05
C LYS A 83 -12.23 4.58 -2.64
N SER A 84 -12.20 4.75 -3.97
CA SER A 84 -11.06 5.34 -4.67
C SER A 84 -10.86 6.82 -4.31
N MET A 85 -11.96 7.55 -4.06
CA MET A 85 -11.90 8.95 -3.61
C MET A 85 -11.33 9.04 -2.19
N TRP A 86 -11.77 8.15 -1.28
CA TRP A 86 -11.23 8.06 0.07
C TRP A 86 -9.75 7.72 0.06
N LEU A 87 -9.34 6.73 -0.76
CA LEU A 87 -7.94 6.34 -0.89
C LEU A 87 -7.08 7.49 -1.42
N SER A 88 -7.57 8.23 -2.43
CA SER A 88 -6.87 9.43 -2.93
C SER A 88 -6.68 10.48 -1.84
N GLN A 89 -7.66 10.68 -0.96
CA GLN A 89 -7.55 11.60 0.17
C GLN A 89 -6.51 11.14 1.19
N VAL A 90 -6.43 9.84 1.48
CA VAL A 90 -5.36 9.26 2.33
C VAL A 90 -3.99 9.52 1.72
N ILE A 91 -3.82 9.24 0.42
CA ILE A 91 -2.57 9.47 -0.30
C ILE A 91 -2.16 10.94 -0.23
N LEU A 92 -3.09 11.87 -0.46
CA LEU A 92 -2.83 13.30 -0.31
C LEU A 92 -2.37 13.68 1.10
N SER A 93 -2.94 13.04 2.12
CA SER A 93 -2.49 13.23 3.51
C SER A 93 -1.09 12.67 3.75
N LEU A 94 -0.77 11.50 3.23
CA LEU A 94 0.56 10.89 3.33
C LEU A 94 1.62 11.74 2.60
N MET A 95 1.31 12.25 1.42
CA MET A 95 2.20 13.15 0.67
C MET A 95 2.50 14.45 1.44
N ARG A 96 1.51 15.01 2.16
CA ARG A 96 1.72 16.18 3.05
C ARG A 96 2.68 15.86 4.20
N GLN A 97 2.72 14.61 4.65
CA GLN A 97 3.62 14.10 5.68
C GLN A 97 4.97 13.61 5.10
N ASN A 98 5.33 14.05 3.88
CA ASN A 98 6.56 13.68 3.18
C ASN A 98 6.72 12.16 2.92
N THR A 99 5.62 11.44 2.78
CA THR A 99 5.64 10.02 2.43
C THR A 99 5.58 9.88 0.92
N LYS A 100 6.45 9.05 0.35
CA LYS A 100 6.39 8.65 -1.05
C LYS A 100 5.29 7.62 -1.23
N CYS A 101 4.43 7.82 -2.23
CA CYS A 101 3.29 6.97 -2.52
C CYS A 101 3.36 6.45 -3.94
N LEU A 102 2.99 5.19 -4.14
CA LEU A 102 2.81 4.58 -5.45
C LEU A 102 1.35 4.20 -5.62
N ILE A 103 0.76 4.53 -6.77
CA ILE A 103 -0.61 4.13 -7.13
C ILE A 103 -0.54 3.15 -8.30
N ALA A 104 -0.91 1.89 -8.06
CA ALA A 104 -1.15 0.90 -9.11
C ALA A 104 -2.66 0.79 -9.38
N SER A 105 -3.17 1.49 -10.38
CA SER A 105 -4.59 1.44 -10.77
C SER A 105 -4.76 0.60 -12.02
N LEU A 106 -5.53 -0.48 -11.92
CA LEU A 106 -5.89 -1.33 -13.05
C LEU A 106 -7.19 -0.88 -13.74
N GLU A 107 -7.96 0.01 -13.11
CA GLU A 107 -9.26 0.46 -13.58
C GLU A 107 -9.20 1.86 -14.23
N MET A 108 -8.41 2.75 -13.67
CA MET A 108 -8.37 4.17 -14.07
C MET A 108 -7.03 4.58 -14.68
N ARG A 109 -7.07 5.37 -15.74
CA ARG A 109 -5.88 5.99 -16.32
C ARG A 109 -5.24 6.96 -15.31
N PRO A 110 -3.89 7.06 -15.25
CA PRO A 110 -3.18 7.95 -14.32
C PRO A 110 -3.68 9.40 -14.37
N VAL A 111 -3.94 9.93 -15.57
CA VAL A 111 -4.45 11.30 -15.76
C VAL A 111 -5.78 11.54 -15.01
N LEU A 112 -6.69 10.56 -15.02
CA LEU A 112 -7.97 10.68 -14.32
C LEU A 112 -7.78 10.61 -12.80
N THR A 113 -6.86 9.78 -12.33
CA THR A 113 -6.52 9.68 -10.92
C THR A 113 -5.92 11.00 -10.41
N ILE A 114 -4.95 11.54 -11.13
CA ILE A 114 -4.29 12.81 -10.79
C ILE A 114 -5.30 13.96 -10.85
N GLY A 115 -6.13 14.03 -11.89
CA GLY A 115 -7.17 15.05 -12.02
C GLY A 115 -8.16 15.04 -10.86
N ARG A 116 -8.60 13.85 -10.41
CA ARG A 116 -9.44 13.72 -9.21
C ARG A 116 -8.73 14.21 -7.95
N MET A 117 -7.45 13.90 -7.78
CA MET A 117 -6.67 14.37 -6.63
C MET A 117 -6.51 15.90 -6.64
N ILE A 118 -6.32 16.51 -7.81
CA ILE A 118 -6.26 17.96 -7.98
C ILE A 118 -7.61 18.60 -7.55
N ASN A 119 -8.73 18.07 -8.04
CA ASN A 119 -10.04 18.57 -7.68
C ASN A 119 -10.33 18.41 -6.17
N GLN A 120 -9.87 17.33 -5.56
CA GLN A 120 -9.98 17.15 -4.10
C GLN A 120 -9.18 18.18 -3.30
N THR A 121 -8.00 18.58 -3.79
CA THR A 121 -7.17 19.58 -3.09
C THR A 121 -7.69 20.99 -3.29
N LEU A 122 -8.29 21.28 -4.44
CA LEU A 122 -8.87 22.58 -4.77
C LEU A 122 -10.28 22.76 -4.17
N GLY A 123 -11.01 21.64 -4.00
CA GLY A 123 -12.42 21.68 -3.63
C GLY A 123 -13.34 22.19 -4.75
N SER A 124 -12.85 22.24 -6.00
CA SER A 124 -13.55 22.70 -7.20
C SER A 124 -13.25 21.79 -8.38
N PRO A 125 -14.18 21.58 -9.32
CA PRO A 125 -13.95 20.80 -10.53
C PRO A 125 -13.20 21.57 -11.63
N GLU A 126 -12.93 22.85 -11.46
CA GLU A 126 -12.35 23.72 -12.47
C GLU A 126 -10.98 24.29 -11.99
N PRO A 127 -9.91 23.49 -11.98
CA PRO A 127 -8.58 23.98 -11.66
C PRO A 127 -8.00 24.83 -12.81
N THR A 128 -7.29 25.89 -12.47
CA THR A 128 -6.51 26.66 -13.46
C THR A 128 -5.25 25.89 -13.86
N ASP A 129 -4.72 26.16 -15.05
CA ASP A 129 -3.45 25.54 -15.53
C ASP A 129 -2.28 25.77 -14.56
N ASP A 130 -2.20 26.97 -13.97
CA ASP A 130 -1.18 27.30 -12.97
C ASP A 130 -1.30 26.42 -11.71
N TYR A 131 -2.52 26.19 -11.24
CA TYR A 131 -2.77 25.28 -10.10
C TYR A 131 -2.35 23.86 -10.43
N ILE A 132 -2.72 23.36 -11.62
CA ILE A 132 -2.36 22.02 -12.10
C ILE A 132 -0.83 21.85 -12.11
N ARG A 133 -0.10 22.82 -12.70
CA ARG A 133 1.37 22.80 -12.75
C ARG A 133 1.98 22.76 -11.35
N LYS A 134 1.54 23.62 -10.45
CA LYS A 134 2.01 23.66 -9.06
C LYS A 134 1.72 22.36 -8.30
N PHE A 135 0.56 21.75 -8.52
CA PHE A 135 0.26 20.46 -7.93
C PHE A 135 1.23 19.37 -8.42
N CYS A 136 1.40 19.26 -9.73
CA CYS A 136 2.29 18.26 -10.34
C CYS A 136 3.75 18.45 -9.89
N GLU A 137 4.23 19.69 -9.79
CA GLU A 137 5.57 19.99 -9.29
C GLU A 137 5.76 19.54 -7.83
N ARG A 138 4.79 19.82 -6.96
CA ARG A 138 4.83 19.38 -5.56
C ARG A 138 4.70 17.88 -5.39
N ALA A 139 4.03 17.21 -6.31
CA ALA A 139 3.81 15.76 -6.30
C ALA A 139 4.99 14.97 -6.92
N LYS A 140 5.85 15.61 -7.70
CA LYS A 140 6.88 14.99 -8.56
C LYS A 140 7.72 13.91 -7.86
N ASP A 141 8.16 14.17 -6.63
CA ASP A 141 9.04 13.25 -5.89
C ASP A 141 8.30 12.45 -4.80
N LYS A 142 6.98 12.52 -4.79
CA LYS A 142 6.12 11.93 -3.75
C LYS A 142 5.05 11.00 -4.28
N LEU A 143 4.66 11.15 -5.54
CA LEU A 143 3.62 10.35 -6.19
C LEU A 143 4.16 9.68 -7.45
N TYR A 144 3.99 8.34 -7.52
CA TYR A 144 4.43 7.48 -8.61
C TYR A 144 3.28 6.62 -9.11
#